data_e08884cacd738aa4597c152e0e3b65b2
#
_entry.id   e08884cacd738aa4597c152e0e3b65b2
#
_cell.length_a   1.000
_cell.length_b   1.000
_cell.length_c   1.000
_cell.angle_alpha   90.00
_cell.angle_beta   90.00
_cell.angle_gamma   90.00
#
_symmetry.space_group_name_H-M   'P 1'
#
loop_
_entity.id
_entity.type
_entity.pdbx_description
1 polymer ?
#
loop_
_entity_poly.entity_id
_entity_poly.type
_entity_poly.pdbx_seq_one_letter_code
_entity_poly.pdbx_strand_id
1 'polypeptide(L)'
;MLEILGQKKIPSKKNNMGIRHNRMYKPKELQEFEDYVGWLANQSMAECGWVTTEEPVEMVLSVVFGDRRKRDIQNCFGSVCDALNGIVYKDDSQIRRIVGSKSYEKGVWSFKIEVKVLE
;
A
#
# COMPACT_ATOMS: atom_id res chain seq x y z
N MET A 1 10.44 -2.10 13.41
CA MET A 1 9.50 -1.44 12.48
C MET A 1 9.95 -1.67 11.04
N LEU A 2 9.02 -1.98 10.18
CA LEU A 2 9.27 -2.13 8.75
C LEU A 2 8.96 -0.80 8.04
N GLU A 3 9.87 -0.35 7.17
CA GLU A 3 9.67 0.86 6.39
C GLU A 3 9.87 0.57 4.90
N ILE A 4 8.91 0.98 4.10
CA ILE A 4 8.92 0.77 2.65
C ILE A 4 8.77 2.12 1.97
N LEU A 5 9.73 2.47 1.12
CA LEU A 5 9.73 3.71 0.36
C LEU A 5 9.55 3.41 -1.12
N GLY A 6 8.58 4.08 -1.76
CA GLY A 6 8.30 3.88 -3.17
C GLY A 6 8.16 5.18 -3.92
N GLN A 7 8.45 5.14 -5.22
CA GLN A 7 8.32 6.27 -6.13
C GLN A 7 7.44 5.86 -7.29
N LYS A 8 6.13 5.85 -7.02
CA LYS A 8 5.12 5.46 -7.99
C LYS A 8 3.78 6.01 -7.54
N LYS A 9 2.92 6.32 -8.50
CA LYS A 9 1.54 6.70 -8.22
C LYS A 9 0.78 5.49 -7.70
N ILE A 10 0.07 5.67 -6.59
CA ILE A 10 -0.77 4.60 -6.03
C ILE A 10 -2.12 4.61 -6.77
N PRO A 11 -2.48 3.52 -7.46
CA PRO A 11 -3.79 3.45 -8.12
C PRO A 11 -4.89 3.31 -7.06
N SER A 12 -6.06 3.91 -7.34
CA SER A 12 -7.21 3.73 -6.48
C SER A 12 -7.82 2.35 -6.73
N LYS A 13 -7.85 1.50 -5.73
CA LYS A 13 -8.48 0.19 -5.85
C LYS A 13 -9.95 0.32 -6.24
N LYS A 14 -10.65 1.27 -5.63
CA LYS A 14 -12.09 1.48 -5.87
C LYS A 14 -12.39 1.79 -7.33
N ASN A 15 -11.53 2.59 -7.98
CA ASN A 15 -11.74 3.02 -9.36
C ASN A 15 -11.05 2.14 -10.39
N ASN A 16 -10.19 1.21 -9.93
CA ASN A 16 -9.41 0.36 -10.81
C ASN A 16 -9.89 -1.08 -10.88
N MET A 17 -10.94 -1.43 -10.13
CA MET A 17 -11.58 -2.72 -10.27
C MET A 17 -12.69 -2.61 -11.29
N GLY A 18 -12.70 -3.51 -12.27
CA GLY A 18 -13.72 -3.53 -13.32
C GLY A 18 -14.56 -4.79 -13.26
N ILE A 19 -15.67 -4.76 -14.00
CA ILE A 19 -16.55 -5.91 -14.17
C ILE A 19 -16.66 -6.21 -15.65
N ARG A 20 -16.39 -7.46 -16.05
CA ARG A 20 -16.49 -7.92 -17.42
C ARG A 20 -17.11 -9.31 -17.41
N HIS A 21 -18.20 -9.50 -18.17
CA HIS A 21 -18.91 -10.78 -18.21
C HIS A 21 -19.30 -11.29 -16.81
N ASN A 22 -19.79 -10.38 -15.96
CA ASN A 22 -20.20 -10.67 -14.58
C ASN A 22 -19.04 -11.14 -13.68
N ARG A 23 -17.80 -10.82 -14.06
CA ARG A 23 -16.62 -11.12 -13.25
C ARG A 23 -15.84 -9.84 -12.97
N MET A 24 -15.36 -9.73 -11.75
CA MET A 24 -14.43 -8.66 -11.43
C MET A 24 -13.07 -9.04 -11.97
N TYR A 25 -12.38 -8.09 -12.54
CA TYR A 25 -11.00 -8.28 -13.01
C TYR A 25 -10.09 -7.23 -12.39
N LYS A 26 -8.82 -7.58 -12.23
CA LYS A 26 -7.82 -6.66 -11.72
C LYS A 26 -7.13 -5.97 -12.91
N PRO A 27 -7.24 -4.64 -13.01
CA PRO A 27 -6.56 -3.91 -14.08
C PRO A 27 -5.04 -4.09 -14.00
N LYS A 28 -4.40 -3.98 -15.15
CA LYS A 28 -2.96 -4.10 -15.27
C LYS A 28 -2.21 -3.11 -14.36
N GLU A 29 -2.69 -1.88 -14.28
CA GLU A 29 -2.09 -0.84 -13.44
C GLU A 29 -2.04 -1.26 -11.96
N LEU A 30 -3.12 -1.84 -11.46
CA LEU A 30 -3.19 -2.31 -10.08
C LEU A 30 -2.26 -3.49 -9.85
N GLN A 31 -2.21 -4.43 -10.80
CA GLN A 31 -1.31 -5.57 -10.71
C GLN A 31 0.16 -5.13 -10.71
N GLU A 32 0.51 -4.19 -11.58
CA GLU A 32 1.87 -3.65 -11.62
C GLU A 32 2.25 -2.95 -10.32
N PHE A 33 1.31 -2.24 -9.71
CA PHE A 33 1.54 -1.60 -8.42
C PHE A 33 1.79 -2.64 -7.33
N GLU A 34 0.95 -3.68 -7.27
CA GLU A 34 1.10 -4.75 -6.28
C GLU A 34 2.44 -5.48 -6.43
N ASP A 35 2.85 -5.75 -7.66
CA ASP A 35 4.15 -6.39 -7.92
C ASP A 35 5.31 -5.51 -7.46
N TYR A 36 5.23 -4.23 -7.74
CA TYR A 36 6.24 -3.25 -7.35
C TYR A 36 6.36 -3.16 -5.82
N VAL A 37 5.24 -2.99 -5.13
CA VAL A 37 5.23 -2.89 -3.67
C VAL A 37 5.66 -4.20 -3.03
N GLY A 38 5.25 -5.33 -3.58
CA GLY A 38 5.69 -6.64 -3.09
C GLY A 38 7.19 -6.81 -3.17
N TRP A 39 7.79 -6.38 -4.28
CA TRP A 39 9.24 -6.42 -4.45
C TRP A 39 9.95 -5.53 -3.42
N LEU A 40 9.47 -4.28 -3.24
CA LEU A 40 10.03 -3.37 -2.25
C LEU A 40 9.90 -3.93 -0.83
N ALA A 41 8.74 -4.52 -0.52
CA ALA A 41 8.48 -5.09 0.80
C ALA A 41 9.44 -6.22 1.10
N ASN A 42 9.65 -7.13 0.16
CA ASN A 42 10.59 -8.24 0.34
C ASN A 42 12.01 -7.76 0.60
N GLN A 43 12.45 -6.72 -0.10
CA GLN A 43 13.77 -6.13 0.13
C GLN A 43 13.88 -5.52 1.53
N SER A 44 12.89 -4.72 1.92
CA SER A 44 12.90 -4.05 3.22
C SER A 44 12.82 -5.07 4.35
N MET A 45 12.04 -6.14 4.18
CA MET A 45 11.94 -7.21 5.17
C MET A 45 13.28 -7.90 5.37
N ALA A 46 13.99 -8.20 4.30
CA ALA A 46 15.29 -8.82 4.38
C ALA A 46 16.29 -7.93 5.11
N GLU A 47 16.26 -6.63 4.85
CA GLU A 47 17.17 -5.67 5.45
C GLU A 47 16.98 -5.51 6.97
N CYS A 48 15.73 -5.51 7.44
CA CYS A 48 15.42 -5.29 8.85
C CYS A 48 15.09 -6.54 9.64
N GLY A 49 15.10 -7.71 8.99
CA GLY A 49 14.78 -8.98 9.65
C GLY A 49 13.29 -9.18 9.94
N TRP A 50 12.42 -8.50 9.21
CA TRP A 50 10.99 -8.67 9.37
C TRP A 50 10.52 -9.99 8.75
N VAL A 51 9.72 -10.73 9.50
CA VAL A 51 9.09 -11.98 9.02
C VAL A 51 7.59 -11.73 8.96
N THR A 52 6.91 -12.32 7.98
CA THR A 52 5.45 -12.23 7.86
C THR A 52 4.81 -12.51 9.21
N THR A 53 4.05 -11.55 9.73
CA THR A 53 3.52 -11.66 11.09
C THR A 53 2.04 -12.04 11.09
N GLU A 54 1.61 -12.69 12.17
CA GLU A 54 0.20 -12.94 12.46
C GLU A 54 -0.31 -12.03 13.58
N GLU A 55 0.57 -11.20 14.14
CA GLU A 55 0.24 -10.28 15.21
C GLU A 55 -0.52 -9.06 14.72
N PRO A 56 -1.27 -8.36 15.61
CA PRO A 56 -1.87 -7.09 15.21
C PRO A 56 -0.80 -6.05 14.89
N VAL A 57 -1.08 -5.25 13.89
CA VAL A 57 -0.12 -4.25 13.39
C VAL A 57 -0.75 -2.87 13.28
N GLU A 58 0.10 -1.85 13.29
CA GLU A 58 -0.22 -0.48 12.94
C GLU A 58 0.42 -0.15 11.60
N MET A 59 -0.33 0.51 10.72
CA MET A 59 0.19 0.98 9.45
C MET A 59 0.13 2.51 9.40
N VAL A 60 1.24 3.12 9.01
CA VAL A 60 1.31 4.55 8.72
C VAL A 60 1.63 4.73 7.25
N LEU A 61 0.78 5.44 6.53
CA LEU A 61 0.95 5.70 5.11
C LEU A 61 1.07 7.20 4.88
N SER A 62 2.18 7.61 4.29
CA SER A 62 2.42 8.99 3.88
C SER A 62 2.53 9.03 2.37
N VAL A 63 1.69 9.83 1.70
CA VAL A 63 1.63 9.87 0.24
C VAL A 63 1.90 11.27 -0.25
N VAL A 64 2.73 11.40 -1.27
CA VAL A 64 2.94 12.64 -2.02
C VAL A 64 2.25 12.49 -3.36
N PHE A 65 1.31 13.37 -3.65
CA PHE A 65 0.62 13.41 -4.93
C PHE A 65 1.29 14.43 -5.85
N GLY A 66 1.47 14.06 -7.11
CA GLY A 66 2.17 14.89 -8.09
C GLY A 66 1.28 15.88 -8.82
N ASP A 67 -0.02 15.90 -8.55
CA ASP A 67 -0.96 16.86 -9.09
C ASP A 67 -1.90 17.36 -7.97
N ARG A 68 -2.66 18.41 -8.28
CA ARG A 68 -3.58 19.04 -7.32
C ARG A 68 -5.01 18.51 -7.42
N ARG A 69 -5.22 17.42 -8.12
CA ARG A 69 -6.55 16.82 -8.21
C ARG A 69 -7.00 16.37 -6.84
N LYS A 70 -8.29 16.49 -6.59
CA LYS A 70 -8.87 16.01 -5.33
C LYS A 70 -8.68 14.49 -5.26
N ARG A 71 -7.94 14.04 -4.25
CA ARG A 71 -7.66 12.61 -4.06
C ARG A 71 -7.96 12.21 -2.64
N ASP A 72 -8.47 11.01 -2.49
CA ASP A 72 -8.85 10.44 -1.21
C ASP A 72 -7.78 9.45 -0.77
N ILE A 73 -7.13 9.74 0.35
CA ILE A 73 -6.10 8.85 0.89
C ILE A 73 -6.65 7.47 1.27
N GLN A 74 -7.92 7.38 1.61
CA GLN A 74 -8.54 6.08 1.95
C GLN A 74 -8.48 5.12 0.77
N ASN A 75 -8.61 5.61 -0.45
CA ASN A 75 -8.50 4.77 -1.64
C ASN A 75 -7.09 4.22 -1.83
N CYS A 76 -6.08 4.93 -1.35
CA CYS A 76 -4.70 4.47 -1.37
C CYS A 76 -4.48 3.33 -0.39
N PHE A 77 -5.10 3.40 0.78
CA PHE A 77 -4.97 2.33 1.79
C PHE A 77 -5.40 0.98 1.25
N GLY A 78 -6.53 0.94 0.53
CA GLY A 78 -7.01 -0.33 -0.03
C GLY A 78 -5.99 -0.98 -0.94
N SER A 79 -5.39 -0.21 -1.85
CA SER A 79 -4.38 -0.71 -2.76
C SER A 79 -3.12 -1.17 -2.04
N VAL A 80 -2.67 -0.41 -1.04
CA VAL A 80 -1.48 -0.75 -0.25
C VAL A 80 -1.72 -1.99 0.60
N CYS A 81 -2.85 -2.06 1.29
CA CYS A 81 -3.18 -3.21 2.15
C CYS A 81 -3.21 -4.50 1.35
N ASP A 82 -3.82 -4.48 0.17
CA ASP A 82 -3.88 -5.66 -0.70
C ASP A 82 -2.49 -6.05 -1.21
N ALA A 83 -1.66 -5.06 -1.56
CA ALA A 83 -0.32 -5.33 -2.05
C ALA A 83 0.56 -6.02 -0.99
N LEU A 84 0.31 -5.76 0.29
CA LEU A 84 1.09 -6.32 1.38
C LEU A 84 0.49 -7.61 1.97
N ASN A 85 -0.72 -7.98 1.58
CA ASN A 85 -1.35 -9.22 2.04
C ASN A 85 -0.51 -10.45 1.70
N GLY A 86 -0.26 -11.29 2.69
CA GLY A 86 0.51 -12.50 2.52
C GLY A 86 2.02 -12.28 2.46
N ILE A 87 2.49 -11.04 2.57
CA ILE A 87 3.91 -10.67 2.53
C ILE A 87 4.33 -10.13 3.88
N VAL A 88 3.81 -8.97 4.27
CA VAL A 88 4.18 -8.30 5.53
C VAL A 88 3.38 -8.86 6.69
N TYR A 89 2.12 -9.13 6.47
CA TYR A 89 1.20 -9.78 7.41
C TYR A 89 0.38 -10.81 6.63
N LYS A 90 -0.30 -11.70 7.34
CA LYS A 90 -1.09 -12.73 6.66
C LYS A 90 -2.36 -12.18 6.06
N ASP A 91 -3.01 -11.26 6.78
CA ASP A 91 -4.27 -10.68 6.34
C ASP A 91 -4.42 -9.26 6.88
N ASP A 92 -5.02 -8.37 6.09
CA ASP A 92 -5.20 -6.97 6.48
C ASP A 92 -6.17 -6.80 7.66
N SER A 93 -6.92 -7.83 8.03
CA SER A 93 -7.71 -7.82 9.26
C SER A 93 -6.86 -7.66 10.52
N GLN A 94 -5.54 -7.91 10.43
CA GLN A 94 -4.59 -7.70 11.52
C GLN A 94 -4.28 -6.24 11.78
N ILE A 95 -4.62 -5.34 10.84
CA ILE A 95 -4.35 -3.93 10.99
C ILE A 95 -5.37 -3.33 11.96
N ARG A 96 -4.90 -2.91 13.14
CA ARG A 96 -5.76 -2.32 14.17
C ARG A 96 -5.71 -0.80 14.21
N ARG A 97 -4.69 -0.21 13.62
CA ARG A 97 -4.55 1.24 13.56
C ARG A 97 -3.97 1.65 12.23
N ILE A 98 -4.61 2.60 11.59
CA ILE A 98 -4.17 3.18 10.34
C ILE A 98 -4.02 4.69 10.54
N VAL A 99 -2.86 5.21 10.16
CA VAL A 99 -2.61 6.65 10.16
C VAL A 99 -2.21 7.02 8.74
N GLY A 100 -2.93 7.97 8.15
CA GLY A 100 -2.66 8.40 6.79
C GLY A 100 -2.43 9.91 6.72
N SER A 101 -1.49 10.32 5.89
CA SER A 101 -1.27 11.71 5.56
C SER A 101 -0.98 11.86 4.09
N LYS A 102 -1.36 13.01 3.54
CA LYS A 102 -1.12 13.31 2.14
C LYS A 102 -0.53 14.71 2.01
N SER A 103 0.29 14.89 1.00
CA SER A 103 0.87 16.17 0.64
C SER A 103 0.93 16.28 -0.88
N TYR A 104 1.32 17.44 -1.36
CA TYR A 104 1.41 17.71 -2.79
C TYR A 104 2.80 18.24 -3.12
N GLU A 105 3.38 17.70 -4.19
CA GLU A 105 4.58 18.24 -4.79
C GLU A 105 4.51 18.01 -6.29
N LYS A 106 4.51 19.07 -7.08
CA LYS A 106 4.30 19.00 -8.52
C LYS A 106 5.25 17.99 -9.18
N GLY A 107 4.66 17.06 -9.90
CA GLY A 107 5.41 16.05 -10.64
C GLY A 107 6.04 14.94 -9.81
N VAL A 108 5.82 14.93 -8.50
CA VAL A 108 6.40 13.92 -7.61
C VAL A 108 5.31 12.97 -7.13
N TRP A 109 5.51 11.68 -7.40
CA TRP A 109 4.62 10.61 -6.97
C TRP A 109 5.43 9.67 -6.09
N SER A 110 5.21 9.71 -4.80
CA SER A 110 5.95 8.88 -3.86
C SER A 110 5.08 8.49 -2.68
N PHE A 111 5.54 7.48 -1.95
CA PHE A 111 4.87 7.05 -0.73
C PHE A 111 5.86 6.44 0.24
N LYS A 112 5.47 6.45 1.51
CA LYS A 112 6.19 5.80 2.58
C LYS A 112 5.19 4.97 3.38
N ILE A 113 5.50 3.70 3.58
CA ILE A 113 4.69 2.77 4.36
C ILE A 113 5.49 2.35 5.57
N GLU A 114 4.93 2.52 6.75
CA GLU A 114 5.56 2.06 8.00
C GLU A 114 4.62 1.06 8.66
N VAL A 115 5.15 -0.08 9.04
CA VAL A 115 4.37 -1.13 9.72
C VAL A 115 5.10 -1.53 10.98
N LYS A 116 4.37 -1.61 12.09
CA LYS A 116 4.92 -2.12 13.34
C LYS A 116 3.94 -3.06 14.02
N VAL A 117 4.47 -4.01 14.75
CA VAL A 117 3.67 -4.92 15.55
C VAL A 117 3.18 -4.16 16.79
N LEU A 118 1.89 -4.30 17.09
CA LEU A 118 1.29 -3.74 18.29
C LEU A 118 1.33 -4.77 19.41
N GLU A 119 1.76 -4.32 20.58
CA GLU A 119 1.81 -5.17 21.78
C GLU A 119 0.55 -5.03 22.63
#